data_b0c59a65683afa3e64c3f6286ebc9326
#
_entry.id   b0c59a65683afa3e64c3f6286ebc9326
#
_cell.length_a   1.000
_cell.length_b   1.000
_cell.length_c   1.000
_cell.angle_alpha   90.00
_cell.angle_beta   90.00
_cell.angle_gamma   90.00
#
_symmetry.space_group_name_H-M   'P 1'
#
loop_
_entity.id
_entity.type
_entity.pdbx_description
1 polymer ?
#
loop_
_entity_poly.entity_id
_entity_poly.type
_entity_poly.pdbx_seq_one_letter_code
_entity_poly.pdbx_strand_id
1 'polypeptide(L)'
;MHMAAQANVPIQLHVEDQGAQTNAELAVLCDRSSLNRKSAIHHYAPADVSAEFTHGLSCSVSMGKDSLSTLLDTHRRCSSTWTMETDFLDDPSRPGAVLGPKTVPKRTQALVSSMLEIESPEYVAEVMHHVQYVWPSELYGEFDS
;
A
#
# COMPACT_ATOMS: atom_id res chain seq x y z
N MET A 1 -14.12 1.58 12.45
CA MET A 1 -13.88 0.16 12.12
C MET A 1 -15.16 -0.70 12.23
N HIS A 2 -15.90 -0.73 13.36
CA HIS A 2 -17.10 -1.57 13.51
C HIS A 2 -18.18 -1.34 12.44
N MET A 3 -18.49 -0.09 12.10
CA MET A 3 -19.44 0.22 11.02
C MET A 3 -18.94 -0.26 9.64
N ALA A 4 -17.66 -0.14 9.37
CA ALA A 4 -17.06 -0.64 8.14
C ALA A 4 -17.13 -2.17 8.05
N ALA A 5 -16.86 -2.86 9.16
CA ALA A 5 -17.03 -4.31 9.26
C ALA A 5 -18.47 -4.75 8.98
N GLN A 6 -19.46 -4.07 9.56
CA GLN A 6 -20.87 -4.35 9.33
C GLN A 6 -21.30 -4.08 7.87
N ALA A 7 -20.77 -3.02 7.27
CA ALA A 7 -21.06 -2.67 5.88
C ALA A 7 -20.22 -3.47 4.86
N ASN A 8 -19.23 -4.25 5.32
CA ASN A 8 -18.27 -4.96 4.48
C ASN A 8 -17.56 -4.03 3.47
N VAL A 9 -17.11 -2.86 3.95
CA VAL A 9 -16.40 -1.89 3.12
C VAL A 9 -14.99 -1.64 3.66
N PRO A 10 -14.01 -1.36 2.79
CA PRO A 10 -12.67 -0.98 3.23
C PRO A 10 -12.68 0.42 3.86
N ILE A 11 -11.66 0.67 4.69
CA ILE A 11 -11.41 1.99 5.27
C ILE A 11 -9.95 2.38 5.05
N GLN A 12 -9.73 3.63 4.69
CA GLN A 12 -8.39 4.22 4.68
C GLN A 12 -8.13 4.89 6.03
N LEU A 13 -6.95 4.62 6.58
CA LEU A 13 -6.52 5.11 7.87
C LEU A 13 -5.30 6.01 7.69
N HIS A 14 -5.51 7.31 7.86
CA HIS A 14 -4.41 8.25 7.98
C HIS A 14 -3.98 8.30 9.44
N VAL A 15 -2.80 7.80 9.73
CA VAL A 15 -2.27 7.68 11.11
C VAL A 15 -0.89 8.33 11.17
N GLU A 16 -0.52 8.82 12.35
CA GLU A 16 0.84 9.22 12.60
C GLU A 16 1.71 7.94 12.63
N ASP A 17 2.64 7.85 11.70
CA ASP A 17 3.45 6.66 11.53
C ASP A 17 4.49 6.54 12.65
N GLN A 18 4.35 5.47 13.41
CA GLN A 18 5.33 5.05 14.42
C GLN A 18 5.92 3.66 14.09
N GLY A 19 5.86 3.29 12.82
CA GLY A 19 6.38 2.02 12.31
C GLY A 19 5.48 0.82 12.62
N ALA A 20 6.10 -0.36 12.74
CA ALA A 20 5.38 -1.63 12.93
C ALA A 20 4.48 -1.65 14.17
N GLN A 21 4.80 -0.89 15.22
CA GLN A 21 3.97 -0.77 16.41
C GLN A 21 2.58 -0.21 16.09
N THR A 22 2.50 0.83 15.27
CA THR A 22 1.22 1.41 14.83
C THR A 22 0.36 0.37 14.11
N ASN A 23 0.96 -0.36 13.17
CA ASN A 23 0.25 -1.41 12.43
C ASN A 23 -0.19 -2.57 13.34
N ALA A 24 0.63 -2.95 14.33
CA ALA A 24 0.25 -3.96 15.32
C ALA A 24 -0.98 -3.53 16.12
N GLU A 25 -1.04 -2.29 16.56
CA GLU A 25 -2.18 -1.74 17.31
C GLU A 25 -3.44 -1.65 16.43
N LEU A 26 -3.30 -1.20 15.18
CA LEU A 26 -4.41 -1.19 14.22
C LEU A 26 -4.94 -2.60 13.93
N ALA A 27 -4.07 -3.59 13.81
CA ALA A 27 -4.47 -4.98 13.63
C ALA A 27 -5.32 -5.50 14.81
N VAL A 28 -4.92 -5.16 16.05
CA VAL A 28 -5.73 -5.48 17.25
C VAL A 28 -7.09 -4.78 17.22
N LEU A 29 -7.16 -3.53 16.76
CA LEU A 29 -8.43 -2.80 16.63
C LEU A 29 -9.33 -3.40 15.53
N CYS A 30 -8.75 -3.88 14.43
CA CYS A 30 -9.48 -4.64 13.41
C CYS A 30 -10.11 -5.90 14.01
N ASP A 31 -9.33 -6.71 14.71
CA ASP A 31 -9.82 -7.94 15.33
C ASP A 31 -10.97 -7.66 16.33
N ARG A 32 -10.83 -6.65 17.19
CA ARG A 32 -11.87 -6.25 18.16
C ARG A 32 -13.15 -5.73 17.50
N SER A 33 -13.04 -5.14 16.31
CA SER A 33 -14.18 -4.62 15.56
C SER A 33 -14.74 -5.59 14.54
N SER A 34 -14.18 -6.80 14.45
CA SER A 34 -14.50 -7.83 13.44
C SER A 34 -14.29 -7.34 12.00
N LEU A 35 -13.42 -6.36 11.81
CA LEU A 35 -13.02 -5.89 10.48
C LEU A 35 -11.90 -6.81 9.95
N ASN A 36 -12.06 -7.28 8.71
CA ASN A 36 -10.95 -7.96 8.04
C ASN A 36 -9.74 -7.02 7.98
N ARG A 37 -8.58 -7.47 8.44
CA ARG A 37 -7.35 -6.65 8.44
C ARG A 37 -7.01 -6.12 7.06
N LYS A 38 -7.22 -6.89 5.99
CA LYS A 38 -7.01 -6.44 4.61
C LYS A 38 -7.94 -5.29 4.20
N SER A 39 -9.09 -5.14 4.84
CA SER A 39 -10.00 -4.03 4.60
C SER A 39 -9.61 -2.74 5.34
N ALA A 40 -8.61 -2.79 6.21
CA ALA A 40 -8.02 -1.61 6.84
C ALA A 40 -6.74 -1.24 6.07
N ILE A 41 -6.76 -0.11 5.39
CA ILE A 41 -5.69 0.36 4.51
C ILE A 41 -4.91 1.44 5.23
N HIS A 42 -3.64 1.16 5.55
CA HIS A 42 -2.73 2.18 6.07
C HIS A 42 -2.38 3.12 4.91
N HIS A 43 -2.97 4.31 4.92
CA HIS A 43 -2.78 5.34 3.90
C HIS A 43 -1.45 6.07 4.10
N TYR A 44 -0.76 6.34 3.01
CA TYR A 44 0.55 6.97 2.99
C TYR A 44 1.60 6.22 3.81
N ALA A 45 1.50 4.89 3.77
CA ALA A 45 2.37 4.01 4.53
C ALA A 45 3.83 4.07 4.05
N PRO A 46 4.80 3.81 4.93
CA PRO A 46 6.16 3.47 4.52
C PRO A 46 6.19 2.30 3.53
N ALA A 47 7.26 2.23 2.75
CA ALA A 47 7.40 1.22 1.70
C ALA A 47 7.77 -0.19 2.20
N ASP A 48 7.72 -0.44 3.48
CA ASP A 48 7.88 -1.78 4.05
C ASP A 48 6.55 -2.55 3.94
N VAL A 49 6.51 -3.52 3.03
CA VAL A 49 5.34 -4.37 2.79
C VAL A 49 5.48 -5.75 3.41
N SER A 50 6.49 -5.97 4.25
CA SER A 50 6.70 -7.24 4.93
C SER A 50 5.55 -7.59 5.90
N ALA A 51 5.36 -8.87 6.16
CA ALA A 51 4.37 -9.34 7.12
C ALA A 51 4.61 -8.79 8.52
N GLU A 52 5.87 -8.63 8.89
CA GLU A 52 6.32 -8.11 10.18
C GLU A 52 5.95 -6.63 10.36
N PHE A 53 5.94 -5.85 9.28
CA PHE A 53 5.56 -4.46 9.31
C PHE A 53 4.04 -4.28 9.19
N THR A 54 3.40 -4.97 8.23
CA THR A 54 1.98 -4.74 7.90
C THR A 54 1.02 -5.37 8.91
N HIS A 55 1.42 -6.41 9.64
CA HIS A 55 0.53 -7.20 10.51
C HIS A 55 -0.78 -7.64 9.83
N GLY A 56 -0.75 -7.84 8.50
CA GLY A 56 -1.90 -8.26 7.71
C GLY A 56 -2.82 -7.12 7.26
N LEU A 57 -2.51 -5.87 7.59
CA LEU A 57 -3.19 -4.70 7.03
C LEU A 57 -2.80 -4.50 5.57
N SER A 58 -3.70 -3.92 4.78
CA SER A 58 -3.33 -3.39 3.46
C SER A 58 -2.58 -2.07 3.61
N CYS A 59 -1.68 -1.80 2.66
CA CYS A 59 -0.91 -0.56 2.66
C CYS A 59 -1.06 0.18 1.33
N SER A 60 -1.33 1.46 1.39
CA SER A 60 -1.15 2.38 0.27
C SER A 60 0.20 3.07 0.45
N VAL A 61 1.19 2.62 -0.33
CA VAL A 61 2.60 2.93 -0.12
C VAL A 61 2.96 4.29 -0.72
N SER A 62 3.50 5.16 0.11
CA SER A 62 4.09 6.42 -0.34
C SER A 62 5.31 6.16 -1.23
N MET A 63 5.25 6.60 -2.50
CA MET A 63 6.33 6.42 -3.47
C MET A 63 7.41 7.51 -3.38
N GLY A 64 7.88 7.79 -2.17
CA GLY A 64 8.95 8.73 -1.87
C GLY A 64 10.34 8.29 -2.36
N LYS A 65 11.37 9.01 -1.92
CA LYS A 65 12.74 8.85 -2.43
C LYS A 65 13.31 7.45 -2.17
N ASP A 66 13.08 6.90 -0.99
CA ASP A 66 13.69 5.65 -0.53
C ASP A 66 12.73 4.44 -0.67
N SER A 67 11.55 4.64 -1.27
CA SER A 67 10.53 3.59 -1.40
C SER A 67 10.99 2.39 -2.22
N LEU A 68 11.77 2.61 -3.28
CA LEU A 68 12.23 1.53 -4.15
C LEU A 68 13.13 0.52 -3.43
N SER A 69 14.14 1.00 -2.71
CA SER A 69 15.06 0.11 -1.98
C SER A 69 14.32 -0.72 -0.95
N THR A 70 13.41 -0.09 -0.20
CA THR A 70 12.63 -0.78 0.82
C THR A 70 11.66 -1.81 0.21
N LEU A 71 10.98 -1.47 -0.91
CA LEU A 71 10.14 -2.44 -1.62
C LEU A 71 10.93 -3.64 -2.15
N LEU A 72 12.13 -3.40 -2.73
CA LEU A 72 13.01 -4.47 -3.19
C LEU A 72 13.42 -5.42 -2.05
N ASP A 73 13.63 -4.88 -0.86
CA ASP A 73 14.02 -5.69 0.31
C ASP A 73 12.85 -6.44 0.94
N THR A 74 11.62 -5.97 0.77
CA THR A 74 10.46 -6.45 1.54
C THR A 74 9.39 -7.18 0.75
N HIS A 75 9.30 -6.99 -0.60
CA HIS A 75 8.22 -7.53 -1.43
C HIS A 75 8.04 -9.06 -1.32
N ARG A 76 9.14 -9.81 -1.18
CA ARG A 76 9.08 -11.28 -1.03
C ARG A 76 8.52 -11.75 0.31
N ARG A 77 8.54 -10.90 1.32
CA ARG A 77 7.99 -11.17 2.66
C ARG A 77 6.59 -10.59 2.83
N CYS A 78 6.01 -10.10 1.75
CA CYS A 78 4.66 -9.55 1.74
C CYS A 78 3.63 -10.66 1.97
N SER A 79 2.69 -10.44 2.90
CA SER A 79 1.58 -11.34 3.17
C SER A 79 0.20 -10.66 3.06
N SER A 80 0.19 -9.38 2.64
CA SER A 80 -1.01 -8.57 2.54
C SER A 80 -1.05 -7.82 1.21
N THR A 81 -2.09 -7.06 0.97
CA THR A 81 -2.24 -6.24 -0.23
C THR A 81 -1.49 -4.92 -0.08
N TRP A 82 -0.90 -4.44 -1.15
CA TRP A 82 -0.33 -3.09 -1.18
C TRP A 82 -0.53 -2.45 -2.54
N THR A 83 -0.66 -1.13 -2.53
CA THR A 83 -0.80 -0.28 -3.71
C THR A 83 0.19 0.88 -3.63
N MET A 84 0.30 1.67 -4.66
CA MET A 84 1.20 2.83 -4.71
C MET A 84 0.41 4.12 -4.73
N GLU A 85 0.86 5.11 -3.96
CA GLU A 85 0.23 6.42 -3.93
C GLU A 85 1.22 7.57 -3.83
N THR A 86 0.72 8.79 -4.00
CA THR A 86 1.48 10.03 -3.87
C THR A 86 0.91 10.98 -2.83
N ASP A 87 -0.30 10.74 -2.36
CA ASP A 87 -1.09 11.69 -1.57
C ASP A 87 -1.15 13.08 -2.26
N PHE A 88 -1.25 13.08 -3.59
CA PHE A 88 -1.25 14.32 -4.37
C PHE A 88 -2.52 15.12 -4.09
N LEU A 89 -2.32 16.33 -3.57
CA LEU A 89 -3.36 17.32 -3.37
C LEU A 89 -3.11 18.49 -4.32
N ASP A 90 -4.10 18.85 -5.09
CA ASP A 90 -4.09 20.10 -5.87
C ASP A 90 -4.49 21.29 -4.98
N ASP A 91 -3.69 21.50 -3.93
CA ASP A 91 -3.91 22.57 -2.95
C ASP A 91 -2.81 23.64 -3.10
N PRO A 92 -3.13 24.81 -3.68
CA PRO A 92 -2.16 25.90 -3.84
C PRO A 92 -1.57 26.42 -2.53
N SER A 93 -2.25 26.20 -1.39
CA SER A 93 -1.78 26.65 -0.07
C SER A 93 -0.67 25.77 0.50
N ARG A 94 -0.45 24.59 -0.08
CA ARG A 94 0.53 23.58 0.38
C ARG A 94 1.46 23.11 -0.75
N PRO A 95 2.11 24.03 -1.46
CA PRO A 95 2.96 23.66 -2.60
C PRO A 95 4.14 22.82 -2.13
N GLY A 96 4.36 21.68 -2.80
CA GLY A 96 5.50 20.79 -2.52
C GLY A 96 5.36 19.91 -1.27
N ALA A 97 4.19 19.91 -0.60
CA ALA A 97 3.95 19.06 0.56
C ALA A 97 3.74 17.58 0.17
N VAL A 98 3.46 17.30 -1.09
CA VAL A 98 3.12 15.98 -1.62
C VAL A 98 3.89 15.64 -2.88
N LEU A 99 3.97 14.35 -3.18
CA LEU A 99 4.62 13.86 -4.40
C LEU A 99 3.76 14.20 -5.64
N GLY A 100 4.40 14.62 -6.73
CA GLY A 100 3.67 14.95 -7.95
C GLY A 100 3.02 13.73 -8.61
N PRO A 101 1.95 13.93 -9.44
CA PRO A 101 1.17 12.84 -10.02
C PRO A 101 1.97 11.91 -10.95
N LYS A 102 3.07 12.37 -11.51
CA LYS A 102 3.97 11.56 -12.34
C LYS A 102 4.89 10.64 -11.53
N THR A 103 4.86 10.73 -10.20
CA THR A 103 5.77 9.97 -9.33
C THR A 103 5.46 8.49 -9.37
N VAL A 104 4.19 8.07 -9.27
CA VAL A 104 3.82 6.66 -9.31
C VAL A 104 4.26 6.00 -10.62
N PRO A 105 3.90 6.49 -11.83
CA PRO A 105 4.36 5.86 -13.07
C PRO A 105 5.89 5.78 -13.18
N LYS A 106 6.59 6.85 -12.82
CA LYS A 106 8.06 6.88 -12.88
C LYS A 106 8.70 5.89 -11.90
N ARG A 107 8.17 5.81 -10.67
CA ARG A 107 8.68 4.89 -9.65
C ARG A 107 8.31 3.44 -9.96
N THR A 108 7.15 3.18 -10.54
CA THR A 108 6.77 1.85 -11.03
C THR A 108 7.75 1.35 -12.09
N GLN A 109 8.08 2.18 -13.08
CA GLN A 109 9.07 1.80 -14.09
C GLN A 109 10.45 1.49 -13.48
N ALA A 110 10.90 2.31 -12.54
CA ALA A 110 12.16 2.08 -11.86
C ALA A 110 12.13 0.80 -11.00
N LEU A 111 11.03 0.53 -10.30
CA LEU A 111 10.85 -0.69 -9.51
C LEU A 111 10.89 -1.93 -10.40
N VAL A 112 10.14 -1.93 -11.50
CA VAL A 112 10.15 -3.02 -12.49
C VAL A 112 11.57 -3.28 -13.01
N SER A 113 12.28 -2.22 -13.41
CA SER A 113 13.66 -2.36 -13.90
C SER A 113 14.59 -2.98 -12.86
N SER A 114 14.51 -2.51 -11.62
CA SER A 114 15.35 -3.05 -10.53
C SER A 114 14.97 -4.47 -10.13
N MET A 115 13.66 -4.79 -10.13
CA MET A 115 13.20 -6.17 -9.86
C MET A 115 13.69 -7.14 -10.94
N LEU A 116 13.68 -6.76 -12.22
CA LEU A 116 14.16 -7.60 -13.32
C LEU A 116 15.67 -7.92 -13.25
N GLU A 117 16.43 -7.18 -12.47
CA GLU A 117 17.86 -7.48 -12.21
C GLU A 117 18.05 -8.66 -11.23
N ILE A 118 17.04 -8.95 -10.39
CA ILE A 118 17.14 -9.91 -9.29
C ILE A 118 16.05 -11.00 -9.33
N GLU A 119 15.02 -10.83 -10.14
CA GLU A 119 13.84 -11.69 -10.21
C GLU A 119 13.54 -12.14 -11.64
N SER A 120 12.76 -13.22 -11.79
CA SER A 120 12.29 -13.62 -13.12
C SER A 120 11.25 -12.64 -13.68
N PRO A 121 11.19 -12.47 -15.01
CA PRO A 121 10.19 -11.63 -15.66
C PRO A 121 8.74 -12.02 -15.31
N GLU A 122 8.47 -13.32 -15.18
CA GLU A 122 7.15 -13.86 -14.83
C GLU A 122 6.74 -13.41 -13.43
N TYR A 123 7.66 -13.52 -12.45
CA TYR A 123 7.40 -13.06 -11.08
C TYR A 123 7.16 -11.56 -11.02
N VAL A 124 7.97 -10.76 -11.73
CA VAL A 124 7.79 -9.29 -11.78
C VAL A 124 6.44 -8.93 -12.40
N ALA A 125 6.06 -9.61 -13.48
CA ALA A 125 4.76 -9.39 -14.13
C ALA A 125 3.60 -9.74 -13.18
N GLU A 126 3.70 -10.84 -12.44
CA GLU A 126 2.70 -11.25 -11.44
C GLU A 126 2.55 -10.22 -10.32
N VAL A 127 3.67 -9.78 -9.72
CA VAL A 127 3.64 -8.75 -8.66
C VAL A 127 3.01 -7.46 -9.17
N MET A 128 3.41 -6.99 -10.36
CA MET A 128 2.86 -5.76 -10.92
C MET A 128 1.38 -5.89 -11.28
N HIS A 129 0.95 -7.04 -11.78
CA HIS A 129 -0.46 -7.31 -12.03
C HIS A 129 -1.28 -7.24 -10.73
N HIS A 130 -0.79 -7.81 -9.64
CA HIS A 130 -1.45 -7.73 -8.34
C HIS A 130 -1.53 -6.27 -7.84
N VAL A 131 -0.42 -5.56 -7.83
CA VAL A 131 -0.32 -4.18 -7.32
C VAL A 131 -1.18 -3.19 -8.12
N GLN A 132 -1.25 -3.36 -9.45
CA GLN A 132 -1.90 -2.40 -10.33
C GLN A 132 -3.35 -2.75 -10.67
N TYR A 133 -3.75 -4.00 -10.51
CA TYR A 133 -5.07 -4.46 -10.92
C TYR A 133 -5.78 -5.32 -9.86
N VAL A 134 -5.21 -6.45 -9.46
CA VAL A 134 -5.91 -7.42 -8.60
C VAL A 134 -6.25 -6.81 -7.25
N TRP A 135 -5.26 -6.29 -6.54
CA TRP A 135 -5.45 -5.73 -5.20
C TRP A 135 -6.32 -4.46 -5.18
N PRO A 136 -6.16 -3.49 -6.10
CA PRO A 136 -7.12 -2.40 -6.19
C PRO A 136 -8.56 -2.86 -6.42
N SER A 137 -8.77 -3.85 -7.29
CA SER A 137 -10.11 -4.42 -7.55
C SER A 137 -10.69 -5.12 -6.33
N GLU A 138 -9.87 -5.87 -5.59
CA GLU A 138 -10.29 -6.51 -4.33
C GLU A 138 -10.66 -5.49 -3.25
N LEU A 139 -9.92 -4.38 -3.16
CA LEU A 139 -10.12 -3.36 -2.14
C LEU A 139 -11.26 -2.40 -2.46
N TYR A 140 -11.40 -1.98 -3.71
CA TYR A 140 -12.29 -0.89 -4.10
C TYR A 140 -13.44 -1.34 -5.01
N GLY A 141 -13.50 -2.61 -5.40
CA GLY A 141 -14.43 -3.16 -6.37
C GLY A 141 -13.91 -3.07 -7.80
N GLU A 142 -14.56 -3.82 -8.71
CA GLU A 142 -14.22 -3.76 -10.13
C GLU A 142 -14.59 -2.39 -10.69
N PHE A 143 -13.66 -1.80 -11.41
CA PHE A 143 -13.93 -0.60 -12.18
C PHE A 143 -14.62 -1.05 -13.47
N ASP A 144 -15.91 -0.75 -13.62
CA ASP A 144 -16.63 -0.93 -14.88
C ASP A 144 -15.91 -0.13 -15.96
N SER A 145 -15.40 -0.83 -16.97
CA SER A 145 -14.70 -0.27 -18.12
C SER A 145 -15.66 0.23 -19.18
#